data_99afcfa22be51f5e21f3671d04090ce1
#
_entry.id   99afcfa22be51f5e21f3671d04090ce1
#
_cell.length_a   1.000
_cell.length_b   1.000
_cell.length_c   1.000
_cell.angle_alpha   90.00
_cell.angle_beta   90.00
_cell.angle_gamma   90.00
#
_symmetry.space_group_name_H-M   'P 1'
#
loop_
_entity.id
_entity.type
_entity.pdbx_description
1 polymer ?
#
loop_
_entity_poly.entity_id
_entity_poly.type
_entity_poly.pdbx_seq_one_letter_code
_entity_poly.pdbx_strand_id
1 'polypeptide(L)'
;MRRSVASAATASDLGDFFQYAIEHPVTVARQKSAMIPIVNKNIYGTKVSLYNPATHPKYPLLALELKNDTGLHLMQGPITVFEGSSYAGDAQMLDLQRGDKRLISYAIDLGTEMEKVVKKEPGKRFTIKIKNGAMTWTSKLRESTAYSARSKATHDRVLWIEHPYRADFKLISKTEPRERTDKVCRYELPVPAGKNVKLVVAEEKVVMDEAPAVSLCDRDSLRQMLQGKCSNTKLTAALKTVLQMQEKLAAIQQDQAQKQQELQAITADQQRLRANLKEMPESAATYKRYLAKFDSQETEIEKLQEHIKARQNAEQQQRREMENYLKQLDVEGEIVSTPPDAPESVTDGPPSAPSTSVSIPDGWTVYSGLKNPPQPTPVRVHGGIGP
;
A
#
# COMPACT_ATOMS: atom_id res chain seq x y z
N MET A 1 -18.27 46.85 -28.61
CA MET A 1 -19.49 46.04 -28.84
C MET A 1 -19.23 44.62 -28.39
N ARG A 2 -19.83 44.21 -27.26
CA ARG A 2 -19.75 42.80 -26.77
C ARG A 2 -20.69 41.97 -27.62
N ARG A 3 -20.16 41.26 -28.62
CA ARG A 3 -20.92 40.18 -29.29
C ARG A 3 -21.00 39.00 -28.32
N SER A 4 -22.11 38.89 -27.60
CA SER A 4 -22.44 37.64 -26.90
C SER A 4 -22.84 36.62 -27.97
N VAL A 5 -22.27 35.41 -27.91
CA VAL A 5 -22.74 34.28 -28.70
C VAL A 5 -24.16 33.99 -28.20
N ALA A 6 -25.18 34.25 -29.05
CA ALA A 6 -26.56 33.95 -28.70
C ALA A 6 -26.80 32.43 -28.78
N SER A 7 -27.72 31.92 -27.93
CA SER A 7 -28.18 30.52 -28.08
C SER A 7 -28.86 30.37 -29.45
N ALA A 8 -28.51 29.32 -30.16
CA ALA A 8 -29.10 29.02 -31.46
C ALA A 8 -30.32 28.10 -31.35
N ALA A 9 -30.70 27.66 -30.17
CA ALA A 9 -31.78 26.71 -29.96
C ALA A 9 -32.63 27.07 -28.73
N THR A 10 -33.90 26.68 -28.79
CA THR A 10 -34.86 26.74 -27.69
C THR A 10 -35.09 25.34 -27.15
N ALA A 11 -34.93 25.15 -25.84
CA ALA A 11 -35.18 23.86 -25.20
C ALA A 11 -36.63 23.72 -24.76
N SER A 12 -37.26 22.61 -25.04
CA SER A 12 -38.61 22.24 -24.57
C SER A 12 -38.58 20.88 -23.86
N ASP A 13 -39.37 20.80 -22.80
CA ASP A 13 -39.60 19.60 -22.01
C ASP A 13 -40.86 18.90 -22.51
N LEU A 14 -40.75 17.67 -22.97
CA LEU A 14 -41.82 16.84 -23.51
C LEU A 14 -42.10 15.62 -22.62
N GLY A 15 -41.98 15.78 -21.31
CA GLY A 15 -42.10 14.70 -20.32
C GLY A 15 -40.81 13.93 -20.21
N ASP A 16 -40.76 12.69 -20.71
CA ASP A 16 -39.54 11.86 -20.62
C ASP A 16 -38.46 12.23 -21.67
N PHE A 17 -38.75 13.20 -22.54
CA PHE A 17 -37.87 13.61 -23.61
C PHE A 17 -37.54 15.09 -23.55
N PHE A 18 -36.29 15.43 -23.89
CA PHE A 18 -35.83 16.81 -24.05
C PHE A 18 -35.54 17.08 -25.53
N GLN A 19 -36.06 18.21 -26.05
CA GLN A 19 -35.81 18.63 -27.40
C GLN A 19 -35.16 20.02 -27.41
N TYR A 20 -34.09 20.15 -28.18
CA TYR A 20 -33.50 21.45 -28.51
C TYR A 20 -33.82 21.77 -29.94
N ALA A 21 -34.75 22.70 -30.18
CA ALA A 21 -35.10 23.17 -31.50
C ALA A 21 -34.18 24.31 -31.92
N ILE A 22 -33.50 24.17 -33.06
CA ILE A 22 -32.64 25.22 -33.60
C ILE A 22 -33.53 26.30 -34.19
N GLU A 23 -33.42 27.54 -33.73
CA GLU A 23 -34.30 28.66 -34.10
C GLU A 23 -34.06 29.13 -35.55
N HIS A 24 -32.81 28.99 -36.03
CA HIS A 24 -32.44 29.44 -37.38
C HIS A 24 -31.76 28.31 -38.16
N PRO A 25 -32.07 28.16 -39.46
CA PRO A 25 -31.41 27.17 -40.30
C PRO A 25 -29.88 27.34 -40.29
N VAL A 26 -29.16 26.23 -40.08
CA VAL A 26 -27.70 26.20 -40.11
C VAL A 26 -27.25 25.45 -41.34
N THR A 27 -26.43 26.08 -42.18
CA THR A 27 -25.86 25.44 -43.36
C THR A 27 -24.52 24.78 -42.99
N VAL A 28 -24.46 23.45 -43.10
CA VAL A 28 -23.23 22.67 -42.93
C VAL A 28 -22.86 22.09 -44.30
N ALA A 29 -21.65 22.40 -44.77
CA ALA A 29 -21.17 21.85 -46.03
C ALA A 29 -20.99 20.32 -45.93
N ARG A 30 -21.15 19.62 -47.07
CA ARG A 30 -20.96 18.17 -47.13
C ARG A 30 -19.58 17.78 -46.61
N GLN A 31 -19.49 16.77 -45.74
CA GLN A 31 -18.28 16.27 -45.09
C GLN A 31 -17.65 17.27 -44.10
N LYS A 32 -18.38 18.25 -43.62
CA LYS A 32 -17.99 19.16 -42.54
C LYS A 32 -18.94 19.02 -41.37
N SER A 33 -18.43 19.25 -40.18
CA SER A 33 -19.20 19.34 -38.94
C SER A 33 -19.23 20.78 -38.42
N ALA A 34 -20.27 21.12 -37.67
CA ALA A 34 -20.38 22.41 -37.02
C ALA A 34 -20.80 22.21 -35.55
N MET A 35 -20.12 22.88 -34.62
CA MET A 35 -20.54 22.96 -33.23
C MET A 35 -21.48 24.16 -33.07
N ILE A 36 -22.73 23.86 -32.68
CA ILE A 36 -23.77 24.87 -32.53
C ILE A 36 -24.02 25.06 -31.04
N PRO A 37 -23.93 26.30 -30.51
CA PRO A 37 -24.21 26.58 -29.09
C PRO A 37 -25.72 26.42 -28.85
N ILE A 38 -26.13 25.36 -28.16
CA ILE A 38 -27.53 25.10 -27.79
C ILE A 38 -27.93 25.73 -26.45
N VAL A 39 -26.98 25.97 -25.59
CA VAL A 39 -27.17 26.61 -24.29
C VAL A 39 -26.18 27.74 -24.15
N ASN A 40 -26.67 28.94 -23.92
CA ASN A 40 -25.86 30.11 -23.59
C ASN A 40 -26.45 30.77 -22.34
N LYS A 41 -26.15 30.24 -21.19
CA LYS A 41 -26.62 30.77 -19.90
C LYS A 41 -25.49 30.96 -18.90
N ASN A 42 -25.65 31.90 -18.00
CA ASN A 42 -24.78 32.02 -16.86
C ASN A 42 -25.16 30.91 -15.86
N ILE A 43 -24.18 30.13 -15.45
CA ILE A 43 -24.35 29.10 -14.45
C ILE A 43 -23.46 29.45 -13.28
N TYR A 44 -23.99 29.32 -12.07
CA TYR A 44 -23.20 29.53 -10.87
C TYR A 44 -22.36 28.28 -10.58
N GLY A 45 -21.09 28.51 -10.34
CA GLY A 45 -20.15 27.43 -10.02
C GLY A 45 -19.05 27.90 -9.09
N THR A 46 -18.52 26.99 -8.32
CA THR A 46 -17.34 27.22 -7.47
C THR A 46 -16.11 26.75 -8.22
N LYS A 47 -15.17 27.69 -8.47
CA LYS A 47 -13.90 27.37 -9.11
C LYS A 47 -12.97 26.73 -8.07
N VAL A 48 -12.40 25.59 -8.41
CA VAL A 48 -11.48 24.81 -7.57
C VAL A 48 -10.31 24.30 -8.39
N SER A 49 -9.21 24.01 -7.74
CA SER A 49 -8.11 23.24 -8.31
C SER A 49 -8.26 21.78 -7.85
N LEU A 50 -8.54 20.86 -8.75
CA LEU A 50 -8.76 19.44 -8.46
C LEU A 50 -7.48 18.64 -8.67
N TYR A 51 -6.95 18.07 -7.61
CA TYR A 51 -5.76 17.21 -7.70
C TYR A 51 -6.11 15.74 -7.55
N ASN A 52 -5.83 14.99 -8.61
CA ASN A 52 -5.84 13.54 -8.62
C ASN A 52 -4.50 13.04 -9.16
N PRO A 53 -3.67 12.37 -8.35
CA PRO A 53 -2.35 11.92 -8.79
C PRO A 53 -2.38 10.87 -9.91
N ALA A 54 -3.51 10.17 -10.10
CA ALA A 54 -3.69 9.24 -11.22
C ALA A 54 -3.96 9.96 -12.54
N THR A 55 -4.54 11.17 -12.51
CA THR A 55 -4.80 11.98 -13.70
C THR A 55 -3.57 12.79 -14.07
N HIS A 56 -2.97 13.51 -13.11
CA HIS A 56 -1.74 14.26 -13.33
C HIS A 56 -0.88 14.27 -12.06
N PRO A 57 0.36 13.75 -12.11
CA PRO A 57 1.16 13.53 -10.89
C PRO A 57 1.65 14.84 -10.25
N LYS A 58 1.81 15.92 -11.04
CA LYS A 58 2.47 17.16 -10.59
C LYS A 58 1.53 18.37 -10.47
N TYR A 59 0.51 18.47 -11.31
CA TYR A 59 -0.36 19.66 -11.36
C TYR A 59 -1.83 19.27 -11.15
N PRO A 60 -2.60 20.09 -10.40
CA PRO A 60 -4.04 19.94 -10.35
C PRO A 60 -4.69 20.33 -11.69
N LEU A 61 -5.96 20.02 -11.85
CA LEU A 61 -6.79 20.52 -12.92
C LEU A 61 -7.62 21.72 -12.42
N LEU A 62 -7.78 22.75 -13.22
CA LEU A 62 -8.81 23.77 -13.00
C LEU A 62 -10.17 23.12 -13.22
N ALA A 63 -11.03 23.20 -12.21
CA ALA A 63 -12.34 22.59 -12.23
C ALA A 63 -13.41 23.54 -11.70
N LEU A 64 -14.67 23.24 -12.08
CA LEU A 64 -15.87 23.95 -11.64
C LEU A 64 -16.82 22.94 -10.99
N GLU A 65 -17.21 23.21 -9.74
CA GLU A 65 -18.39 22.58 -9.16
C GLU A 65 -19.61 23.36 -9.64
N LEU A 66 -20.29 22.82 -10.65
CA LEU A 66 -21.49 23.42 -11.23
C LEU A 66 -22.74 22.94 -10.50
N LYS A 67 -23.70 23.86 -10.31
CA LYS A 67 -25.09 23.53 -10.01
C LYS A 67 -25.96 23.92 -11.20
N ASN A 68 -26.75 22.99 -11.72
CA ASN A 68 -27.67 23.27 -12.80
C ASN A 68 -28.90 24.02 -12.29
N ASP A 69 -28.85 25.35 -12.31
CA ASP A 69 -29.95 26.26 -11.98
C ASP A 69 -30.59 26.89 -13.23
N THR A 70 -30.26 26.38 -14.43
CA THR A 70 -30.77 26.91 -15.72
C THR A 70 -32.26 26.64 -15.97
N GLY A 71 -32.85 25.77 -15.18
CA GLY A 71 -34.22 25.28 -15.43
C GLY A 71 -34.34 24.30 -16.57
N LEU A 72 -33.22 23.91 -17.23
CA LEU A 72 -33.17 23.00 -18.36
C LEU A 72 -32.47 21.69 -17.96
N HIS A 73 -32.77 20.61 -18.61
CA HIS A 73 -31.90 19.45 -18.62
C HIS A 73 -30.70 19.76 -19.53
N LEU A 74 -29.49 19.61 -19.03
CA LEU A 74 -28.28 19.80 -19.84
C LEU A 74 -27.79 18.45 -20.31
N MET A 75 -27.86 18.26 -21.66
CA MET A 75 -27.41 17.01 -22.28
C MET A 75 -25.90 16.88 -22.26
N GLN A 76 -25.45 15.63 -22.26
CA GLN A 76 -24.02 15.32 -22.39
C GLN A 76 -23.46 15.91 -23.69
N GLY A 77 -22.24 16.43 -23.60
CA GLY A 77 -21.57 16.98 -24.78
C GLY A 77 -20.34 17.81 -24.39
N PRO A 78 -19.64 18.30 -25.42
CA PRO A 78 -18.51 19.21 -25.19
C PRO A 78 -19.02 20.58 -24.72
N ILE A 79 -18.31 21.16 -23.76
CA ILE A 79 -18.55 22.51 -23.29
C ILE A 79 -17.28 23.34 -23.37
N THR A 80 -17.42 24.60 -23.71
CA THR A 80 -16.34 25.59 -23.67
C THR A 80 -16.53 26.50 -22.46
N VAL A 81 -15.48 26.63 -21.68
CA VAL A 81 -15.47 27.43 -20.44
C VAL A 81 -14.81 28.78 -20.71
N PHE A 82 -15.47 29.85 -20.30
CA PHE A 82 -14.94 31.20 -20.36
C PHE A 82 -14.84 31.80 -18.95
N GLU A 83 -13.71 32.40 -18.64
CA GLU A 83 -13.52 33.21 -17.45
C GLU A 83 -13.58 34.70 -17.85
N GLY A 84 -14.69 35.35 -17.50
CA GLY A 84 -15.00 36.69 -18.02
C GLY A 84 -15.17 36.69 -19.53
N SER A 85 -14.25 37.31 -20.26
CA SER A 85 -14.23 37.34 -21.74
C SER A 85 -13.17 36.45 -22.38
N SER A 86 -12.36 35.77 -21.55
CA SER A 86 -11.22 34.97 -22.02
C SER A 86 -11.60 33.50 -22.07
N TYR A 87 -11.20 32.82 -23.13
CA TYR A 87 -11.28 31.37 -23.24
C TYR A 87 -10.40 30.72 -22.15
N ALA A 88 -10.97 29.80 -21.38
CA ALA A 88 -10.30 29.16 -20.26
C ALA A 88 -10.03 27.68 -20.49
N GLY A 89 -10.78 27.03 -21.38
CA GLY A 89 -10.60 25.63 -21.73
C GLY A 89 -11.88 24.94 -22.18
N ASP A 90 -11.75 23.67 -22.54
CA ASP A 90 -12.86 22.82 -22.94
C ASP A 90 -13.01 21.64 -21.96
N ALA A 91 -14.23 21.14 -21.82
CA ALA A 91 -14.54 20.00 -20.99
C ALA A 91 -15.65 19.14 -21.61
N GLN A 92 -15.71 17.89 -21.19
CA GLN A 92 -16.81 16.99 -21.49
C GLN A 92 -17.80 17.02 -20.32
N MET A 93 -19.03 17.42 -20.58
CA MET A 93 -20.13 17.34 -19.62
C MET A 93 -20.94 16.08 -19.88
N LEU A 94 -21.31 15.38 -18.83
CA LEU A 94 -22.31 14.32 -18.86
C LEU A 94 -23.69 14.92 -18.59
N ASP A 95 -24.76 14.16 -18.87
CA ASP A 95 -26.13 14.60 -18.57
C ASP A 95 -26.26 15.16 -17.15
N LEU A 96 -26.86 16.34 -17.02
CA LEU A 96 -27.04 17.04 -15.76
C LEU A 96 -28.48 17.52 -15.62
N GLN A 97 -29.22 16.91 -14.71
CA GLN A 97 -30.62 17.27 -14.44
C GLN A 97 -30.71 18.62 -13.71
N ARG A 98 -31.93 19.15 -13.66
CA ARG A 98 -32.23 20.39 -12.95
C ARG A 98 -31.94 20.25 -11.46
N GLY A 99 -31.19 21.18 -10.91
CA GLY A 99 -30.82 21.19 -9.50
C GLY A 99 -29.61 20.36 -9.11
N ASP A 100 -29.18 19.47 -10.00
CA ASP A 100 -28.02 18.61 -9.76
C ASP A 100 -26.71 19.38 -9.78
N LYS A 101 -25.71 18.86 -9.06
CA LYS A 101 -24.35 19.36 -9.03
C LYS A 101 -23.41 18.45 -9.77
N ARG A 102 -22.41 19.01 -10.43
CA ARG A 102 -21.35 18.26 -11.07
C ARG A 102 -20.02 19.00 -11.03
N LEU A 103 -18.97 18.23 -10.79
CA LEU A 103 -17.60 18.71 -10.90
C LEU A 103 -17.08 18.40 -12.31
N ILE A 104 -16.62 19.45 -13.01
CA ILE A 104 -16.02 19.35 -14.34
C ILE A 104 -14.65 19.99 -14.35
N SER A 105 -13.66 19.36 -14.96
CA SER A 105 -12.32 19.90 -15.15
C SER A 105 -12.12 20.31 -16.60
N TYR A 106 -11.48 21.47 -16.83
CA TYR A 106 -11.37 22.09 -18.14
C TYR A 106 -9.96 22.52 -18.56
N ALA A 107 -9.01 22.59 -17.63
CA ALA A 107 -7.62 22.95 -17.93
C ALA A 107 -6.67 22.46 -16.83
N ILE A 108 -5.35 22.55 -17.07
CA ILE A 108 -4.33 22.26 -16.06
C ILE A 108 -4.03 23.54 -15.27
N ASP A 109 -3.97 23.42 -13.94
CA ASP A 109 -3.55 24.51 -13.04
C ASP A 109 -2.02 24.54 -12.89
N LEU A 110 -1.34 25.26 -13.74
CA LEU A 110 0.11 25.42 -13.68
C LEU A 110 0.58 26.34 -12.53
N GLY A 111 -0.35 27.05 -11.89
CA GLY A 111 -0.04 27.93 -10.75
C GLY A 111 0.11 27.21 -9.43
N THR A 112 -0.21 25.91 -9.37
CA THR A 112 -0.10 25.11 -8.14
C THR A 112 0.67 23.83 -8.44
N GLU A 113 1.81 23.63 -7.80
CA GLU A 113 2.64 22.44 -7.95
C GLU A 113 2.40 21.48 -6.78
N MET A 114 2.16 20.21 -7.08
CA MET A 114 1.82 19.18 -6.11
C MET A 114 2.93 18.15 -5.98
N GLU A 115 3.12 17.68 -4.75
CA GLU A 115 3.98 16.55 -4.41
C GLU A 115 3.21 15.58 -3.51
N LYS A 116 3.29 14.30 -3.81
CA LYS A 116 2.70 13.22 -3.01
C LYS A 116 3.79 12.32 -2.45
N VAL A 117 3.82 12.16 -1.14
CA VAL A 117 4.74 11.25 -0.45
C VAL A 117 3.92 10.26 0.37
N VAL A 118 4.17 8.96 0.21
CA VAL A 118 3.52 7.89 0.96
C VAL A 118 4.55 7.27 1.91
N LYS A 119 4.20 7.21 3.19
CA LYS A 119 5.01 6.56 4.23
C LYS A 119 4.21 5.43 4.84
N LYS A 120 4.78 4.22 4.83
CA LYS A 120 4.20 3.03 5.45
C LYS A 120 4.96 2.74 6.74
N GLU A 121 4.21 2.54 7.82
CA GLU A 121 4.76 2.21 9.12
C GLU A 121 4.08 0.93 9.62
N PRO A 122 4.85 -0.15 9.81
CA PRO A 122 4.32 -1.34 10.46
C PRO A 122 3.93 -1.01 11.91
N GLY A 123 2.86 -1.59 12.37
CA GLY A 123 2.38 -1.39 13.74
C GLY A 123 3.37 -1.93 14.77
N LYS A 124 3.60 -1.16 15.82
CA LYS A 124 4.47 -1.57 16.95
C LYS A 124 3.79 -2.57 17.90
N ARG A 125 2.51 -2.82 17.73
CA ARG A 125 1.72 -3.74 18.54
C ARG A 125 1.08 -4.78 17.64
N PHE A 126 1.18 -6.02 18.03
CA PHE A 126 0.52 -7.12 17.37
C PHE A 126 -0.03 -8.10 18.41
N THR A 127 -1.16 -8.71 18.06
CA THR A 127 -1.77 -9.76 18.88
C THR A 127 -1.37 -11.11 18.32
N ILE A 128 -0.89 -12.01 19.19
CA ILE A 128 -0.61 -13.39 18.84
C ILE A 128 -1.66 -14.26 19.49
N LYS A 129 -2.21 -15.18 18.71
CA LYS A 129 -3.09 -16.24 19.18
C LYS A 129 -2.56 -17.58 18.70
N ILE A 130 -2.35 -18.51 19.63
CA ILE A 130 -1.96 -19.90 19.33
C ILE A 130 -3.11 -20.78 19.76
N LYS A 131 -3.70 -21.51 18.82
CA LYS A 131 -4.81 -22.43 19.09
C LYS A 131 -4.76 -23.61 18.13
N ASN A 132 -4.94 -24.83 18.67
CA ASN A 132 -5.01 -26.07 17.87
C ASN A 132 -3.82 -26.27 16.91
N GLY A 133 -2.63 -25.83 17.28
CA GLY A 133 -1.43 -25.93 16.44
C GLY A 133 -1.31 -24.88 15.35
N ALA A 134 -2.26 -23.96 15.23
CA ALA A 134 -2.17 -22.77 14.38
C ALA A 134 -1.75 -21.55 15.20
N MET A 135 -0.95 -20.69 14.60
CA MET A 135 -0.60 -19.38 15.15
C MET A 135 -1.12 -18.31 14.22
N THR A 136 -1.98 -17.45 14.74
CA THR A 136 -2.47 -16.26 14.05
C THR A 136 -1.83 -15.04 14.67
N TRP A 137 -1.29 -14.16 13.86
CA TRP A 137 -0.90 -12.85 14.34
C TRP A 137 -1.64 -11.74 13.63
N THR A 138 -2.06 -10.76 14.40
CA THR A 138 -2.78 -9.61 13.91
C THR A 138 -1.96 -8.37 14.17
N SER A 139 -1.63 -7.63 13.11
CA SER A 139 -0.89 -6.38 13.20
C SER A 139 -1.67 -5.24 12.57
N LYS A 140 -1.27 -3.99 12.85
CA LYS A 140 -1.84 -2.80 12.27
C LYS A 140 -0.81 -2.14 11.35
N LEU A 141 -1.12 -2.06 10.07
CA LEU A 141 -0.33 -1.32 9.10
C LEU A 141 -0.86 0.12 9.05
N ARG A 142 0.00 1.09 9.33
CA ARG A 142 -0.31 2.51 9.15
C ARG A 142 0.30 3.01 7.87
N GLU A 143 -0.48 3.77 7.13
CA GLU A 143 -0.05 4.44 5.92
C GLU A 143 -0.40 5.93 6.03
N SER A 144 0.60 6.78 5.85
CA SER A 144 0.44 8.24 5.87
C SER A 144 0.78 8.79 4.49
N THR A 145 -0.21 9.40 3.84
CA THR A 145 -0.01 10.07 2.56
C THR A 145 0.04 11.58 2.81
N ALA A 146 1.18 12.18 2.50
CA ALA A 146 1.39 13.62 2.57
C ALA A 146 1.23 14.23 1.19
N TYR A 147 0.32 15.19 1.06
CA TYR A 147 0.10 16.02 -0.12
C TYR A 147 0.64 17.41 0.18
N SER A 148 1.64 17.84 -0.57
CA SER A 148 2.27 19.15 -0.44
C SER A 148 1.93 19.99 -1.67
N ALA A 149 1.31 21.17 -1.47
CA ALA A 149 0.97 22.09 -2.54
C ALA A 149 1.83 23.35 -2.42
N ARG A 150 2.51 23.71 -3.51
CA ARG A 150 3.29 24.95 -3.64
C ARG A 150 2.56 25.89 -4.60
N SER A 151 2.04 27.00 -4.08
CA SER A 151 1.32 27.98 -4.89
C SER A 151 2.26 29.05 -5.42
N LYS A 152 2.25 29.23 -6.75
CA LYS A 152 2.85 30.37 -7.47
C LYS A 152 1.76 31.35 -7.93
N ALA A 153 0.49 31.09 -7.58
CA ALA A 153 -0.63 31.92 -7.97
C ALA A 153 -0.60 33.28 -7.22
N THR A 154 -1.12 34.30 -7.86
CA THR A 154 -1.24 35.66 -7.33
C THR A 154 -2.52 35.92 -6.53
N HIS A 155 -3.41 34.91 -6.48
CA HIS A 155 -4.69 34.95 -5.77
C HIS A 155 -4.92 33.63 -5.03
N ASP A 156 -5.73 33.69 -4.00
CA ASP A 156 -6.11 32.53 -3.18
C ASP A 156 -6.86 31.51 -4.02
N ARG A 157 -6.65 30.24 -3.73
CA ARG A 157 -7.29 29.11 -4.39
C ARG A 157 -7.86 28.13 -3.39
N VAL A 158 -8.83 27.38 -3.84
CA VAL A 158 -9.37 26.23 -3.11
C VAL A 158 -8.90 24.98 -3.85
N LEU A 159 -8.11 24.15 -3.16
CA LEU A 159 -7.60 22.90 -3.70
C LEU A 159 -8.45 21.74 -3.17
N TRP A 160 -8.98 20.94 -4.05
CA TRP A 160 -9.60 19.66 -3.74
C TRP A 160 -8.65 18.54 -4.07
N ILE A 161 -8.38 17.68 -3.09
CA ILE A 161 -7.47 16.54 -3.22
C ILE A 161 -8.29 15.27 -3.20
N GLU A 162 -8.23 14.49 -4.28
CA GLU A 162 -8.82 13.17 -4.38
C GLU A 162 -7.85 12.12 -3.85
N HIS A 163 -8.13 11.63 -2.66
CA HIS A 163 -7.43 10.50 -2.05
C HIS A 163 -8.19 9.22 -2.33
N PRO A 164 -7.55 8.12 -2.79
CA PRO A 164 -8.24 6.87 -3.06
C PRO A 164 -8.98 6.34 -1.83
N TYR A 165 -10.26 6.00 -1.98
CA TYR A 165 -11.00 5.31 -0.94
C TYR A 165 -10.65 3.83 -0.93
N ARG A 166 -10.29 3.31 0.23
CA ARG A 166 -9.95 1.89 0.44
C ARG A 166 -10.81 1.35 1.58
N ALA A 167 -11.69 0.39 1.26
CA ALA A 167 -12.65 -0.15 2.24
C ALA A 167 -12.00 -0.90 3.41
N ASP A 168 -10.81 -1.46 3.19
CA ASP A 168 -10.03 -2.19 4.18
C ASP A 168 -9.13 -1.30 5.06
N PHE A 169 -9.06 0.01 4.76
CA PHE A 169 -8.35 0.98 5.57
C PHE A 169 -9.33 1.88 6.34
N LYS A 170 -9.01 2.10 7.61
CA LYS A 170 -9.72 3.03 8.47
C LYS A 170 -8.97 4.36 8.55
N LEU A 171 -9.65 5.46 8.27
CA LEU A 171 -9.10 6.80 8.44
C LEU A 171 -8.82 7.07 9.92
N ILE A 172 -7.58 7.48 10.24
CA ILE A 172 -7.13 7.85 11.59
C ILE A 172 -6.63 9.29 11.69
N SER A 173 -6.56 10.02 10.57
CA SER A 173 -6.25 11.45 10.57
C SER A 173 -7.39 12.27 11.16
N LYS A 174 -7.03 13.42 11.77
CA LYS A 174 -8.02 14.35 12.34
C LYS A 174 -8.81 15.12 11.27
N THR A 175 -8.29 15.17 10.04
CA THR A 175 -8.92 15.87 8.93
C THR A 175 -9.94 14.96 8.28
N GLU A 176 -11.20 15.34 8.33
CA GLU A 176 -12.28 14.62 7.67
C GLU A 176 -12.40 15.06 6.19
N PRO A 177 -12.76 14.14 5.28
CA PRO A 177 -13.02 14.50 3.90
C PRO A 177 -14.33 15.33 3.81
N ARG A 178 -14.35 16.34 2.92
CA ARG A 178 -15.55 17.09 2.56
C ARG A 178 -16.63 16.19 1.95
N GLU A 179 -16.19 15.25 1.12
CA GLU A 179 -17.04 14.33 0.37
C GLU A 179 -16.38 12.96 0.27
N ARG A 180 -17.18 11.92 0.33
CA ARG A 180 -16.74 10.55 0.13
C ARG A 180 -17.60 9.90 -0.95
N THR A 181 -16.95 9.37 -1.96
CA THR A 181 -17.54 8.56 -3.02
C THR A 181 -17.06 7.10 -2.90
N ASP A 182 -17.57 6.23 -3.75
CA ASP A 182 -17.14 4.81 -3.79
C ASP A 182 -15.66 4.63 -4.14
N LYS A 183 -15.05 5.64 -4.78
CA LYS A 183 -13.68 5.55 -5.30
C LYS A 183 -12.69 6.47 -4.60
N VAL A 184 -13.15 7.63 -4.13
CA VAL A 184 -12.28 8.66 -3.58
C VAL A 184 -12.89 9.39 -2.39
N CYS A 185 -12.01 9.84 -1.50
CA CYS A 185 -12.29 10.81 -0.47
C CYS A 185 -11.76 12.17 -0.94
N ARG A 186 -12.61 13.19 -1.03
CA ARG A 186 -12.22 14.55 -1.41
C ARG A 186 -11.96 15.40 -0.20
N TYR A 187 -10.77 15.96 -0.13
CA TYR A 187 -10.35 16.89 0.91
C TYR A 187 -10.30 18.30 0.33
N GLU A 188 -10.87 19.24 1.01
CA GLU A 188 -10.80 20.66 0.66
C GLU A 188 -9.70 21.36 1.45
N LEU A 189 -8.85 22.12 0.75
CA LEU A 189 -7.71 22.78 1.32
C LEU A 189 -7.61 24.21 0.77
N PRO A 190 -7.64 25.26 1.61
CA PRO A 190 -7.37 26.61 1.16
C PRO A 190 -5.88 26.76 0.88
N VAL A 191 -5.57 27.34 -0.26
CA VAL A 191 -4.20 27.62 -0.70
C VAL A 191 -4.06 29.12 -0.92
N PRO A 192 -3.56 29.88 0.08
CA PRO A 192 -3.34 31.32 -0.06
C PRO A 192 -2.31 31.62 -1.14
N ALA A 193 -2.43 32.80 -1.75
CA ALA A 193 -1.54 33.27 -2.79
C ALA A 193 -0.06 33.17 -2.36
N GLY A 194 0.78 32.53 -3.18
CA GLY A 194 2.22 32.37 -2.93
C GLY A 194 2.60 31.56 -1.69
N LYS A 195 1.65 30.86 -1.04
CA LYS A 195 1.91 30.04 0.16
C LYS A 195 2.00 28.55 -0.17
N ASN A 196 2.75 27.85 0.68
CA ASN A 196 2.83 26.41 0.67
C ASN A 196 1.92 25.82 1.73
N VAL A 197 1.16 24.80 1.35
CA VAL A 197 0.24 24.09 2.26
C VAL A 197 0.43 22.61 2.19
N LYS A 198 0.15 21.89 3.28
CA LYS A 198 0.32 20.43 3.38
C LYS A 198 -0.91 19.81 4.03
N LEU A 199 -1.38 18.72 3.41
CA LEU A 199 -2.38 17.82 3.96
C LEU A 199 -1.74 16.46 4.22
N VAL A 200 -2.00 15.90 5.40
CA VAL A 200 -1.58 14.53 5.73
C VAL A 200 -2.82 13.69 5.99
N VAL A 201 -3.01 12.67 5.17
CA VAL A 201 -4.06 11.66 5.32
C VAL A 201 -3.41 10.41 5.89
N ALA A 202 -3.81 10.03 7.10
CA ALA A 202 -3.31 8.84 7.78
C ALA A 202 -4.43 7.79 7.87
N GLU A 203 -4.09 6.57 7.48
CA GLU A 203 -5.00 5.44 7.46
C GLU A 203 -4.37 4.23 8.15
N GLU A 204 -5.19 3.35 8.67
CA GLU A 204 -4.78 2.13 9.36
C GLU A 204 -5.55 0.93 8.81
N LYS A 205 -4.82 -0.15 8.53
CA LYS A 205 -5.39 -1.44 8.12
C LYS A 205 -4.96 -2.51 9.13
N VAL A 206 -5.90 -3.37 9.48
CA VAL A 206 -5.60 -4.59 10.23
C VAL A 206 -5.15 -5.66 9.26
N VAL A 207 -3.95 -6.19 9.47
CA VAL A 207 -3.38 -7.31 8.73
C VAL A 207 -3.40 -8.53 9.64
N MET A 208 -3.95 -9.61 9.15
CA MET A 208 -4.00 -10.89 9.85
C MET A 208 -3.30 -11.93 8.99
N ASP A 209 -2.29 -12.57 9.59
CA ASP A 209 -1.55 -13.67 8.99
C ASP A 209 -1.74 -14.91 9.84
N GLU A 210 -1.90 -16.05 9.18
CA GLU A 210 -2.05 -17.36 9.82
C GLU A 210 -1.09 -18.35 9.19
N ALA A 211 -0.40 -19.12 10.05
CA ALA A 211 0.40 -20.24 9.61
C ALA A 211 0.45 -21.33 10.69
N PRO A 212 0.86 -22.56 10.35
CA PRO A 212 1.13 -23.58 11.35
C PRO A 212 2.11 -23.05 12.40
N ALA A 213 1.80 -23.21 13.68
CA ALA A 213 2.61 -22.66 14.76
C ALA A 213 4.07 -23.17 14.73
N VAL A 214 4.29 -24.38 14.23
CA VAL A 214 5.63 -24.95 14.05
C VAL A 214 6.48 -24.19 13.03
N SER A 215 5.86 -23.70 11.95
CA SER A 215 6.55 -23.00 10.85
C SER A 215 6.94 -21.56 11.22
N LEU A 216 6.15 -20.91 12.09
CA LEU A 216 6.35 -19.52 12.46
C LEU A 216 7.28 -19.33 13.68
N CYS A 217 7.55 -20.42 14.40
CA CYS A 217 8.37 -20.39 15.60
C CYS A 217 9.85 -20.60 15.29
N ASP A 218 10.48 -19.80 14.41
CA ASP A 218 11.94 -19.79 14.33
C ASP A 218 12.53 -19.14 15.58
N ARG A 219 13.77 -19.52 15.92
CA ARG A 219 14.42 -19.11 17.18
C ARG A 219 14.60 -17.60 17.32
N ASP A 220 14.93 -16.93 16.24
CA ASP A 220 15.24 -15.49 16.28
C ASP A 220 13.96 -14.66 16.41
N SER A 221 12.92 -15.04 15.70
CA SER A 221 11.58 -14.45 15.87
C SER A 221 11.02 -14.66 17.27
N LEU A 222 11.17 -15.87 17.85
CA LEU A 222 10.75 -16.13 19.24
C LEU A 222 11.54 -15.29 20.26
N ARG A 223 12.84 -15.13 20.06
CA ARG A 223 13.68 -14.28 20.93
C ARG A 223 13.27 -12.81 20.85
N GLN A 224 13.01 -12.30 19.66
CA GLN A 224 12.50 -10.94 19.47
C GLN A 224 11.13 -10.73 20.13
N MET A 225 10.21 -11.68 19.96
CA MET A 225 8.90 -11.65 20.63
C MET A 225 9.04 -11.62 22.15
N LEU A 226 9.97 -12.39 22.71
CA LEU A 226 10.23 -12.44 24.15
C LEU A 226 10.96 -11.21 24.71
N GLN A 227 11.66 -10.45 23.87
CA GLN A 227 12.22 -9.14 24.24
C GLN A 227 11.13 -8.06 24.32
N GLY A 228 10.02 -8.24 23.63
CA GLY A 228 8.87 -7.35 23.69
C GLY A 228 8.11 -7.46 25.02
N LYS A 229 7.36 -6.40 25.33
CA LYS A 229 6.47 -6.39 26.51
C LYS A 229 5.17 -7.14 26.17
N CYS A 230 5.02 -8.35 26.68
CA CYS A 230 3.83 -9.16 26.49
C CYS A 230 2.78 -8.91 27.59
N SER A 231 1.52 -8.77 27.19
CA SER A 231 0.41 -8.53 28.12
C SER A 231 -0.05 -9.78 28.87
N ASN A 232 0.29 -10.99 28.36
CA ASN A 232 -0.17 -12.26 28.92
C ASN A 232 1.00 -13.14 29.36
N THR A 233 1.06 -13.43 30.66
CA THR A 233 2.10 -14.30 31.27
C THR A 233 2.05 -15.74 30.73
N LYS A 234 0.84 -16.27 30.44
CA LYS A 234 0.69 -17.61 29.86
C LYS A 234 1.27 -17.69 28.45
N LEU A 235 1.06 -16.66 27.61
CA LEU A 235 1.69 -16.59 26.29
C LEU A 235 3.21 -16.49 26.41
N THR A 236 3.73 -15.67 27.32
CA THR A 236 5.17 -15.57 27.57
C THR A 236 5.78 -16.91 27.98
N ALA A 237 5.11 -17.65 28.89
CA ALA A 237 5.56 -18.97 29.33
C ALA A 237 5.52 -19.97 28.15
N ALA A 238 4.46 -19.97 27.34
CA ALA A 238 4.35 -20.84 26.18
C ALA A 238 5.46 -20.57 25.16
N LEU A 239 5.73 -19.30 24.82
CA LEU A 239 6.79 -18.93 23.88
C LEU A 239 8.18 -19.33 24.41
N LYS A 240 8.46 -19.19 25.72
CA LYS A 240 9.70 -19.66 26.34
C LYS A 240 9.86 -21.19 26.24
N THR A 241 8.78 -21.94 26.49
CA THR A 241 8.79 -23.41 26.34
C THR A 241 9.06 -23.81 24.89
N VAL A 242 8.44 -23.17 23.93
CA VAL A 242 8.68 -23.45 22.49
C VAL A 242 10.13 -23.12 22.12
N LEU A 243 10.68 -22.00 22.59
CA LEU A 243 12.08 -21.65 22.36
C LEU A 243 13.04 -22.69 22.90
N GLN A 244 12.81 -23.18 24.15
CA GLN A 244 13.61 -24.27 24.73
C GLN A 244 13.54 -25.57 23.93
N MET A 245 12.35 -25.90 23.38
CA MET A 245 12.17 -27.07 22.51
C MET A 245 12.94 -26.91 21.19
N GLN A 246 12.92 -25.72 20.61
CA GLN A 246 13.69 -25.39 19.41
C GLN A 246 15.22 -25.42 19.65
N GLU A 247 15.67 -24.95 20.80
CA GLU A 247 17.10 -25.01 21.19
C GLU A 247 17.58 -26.44 21.36
N LYS A 248 16.77 -27.31 21.99
CA LYS A 248 17.06 -28.75 22.09
C LYS A 248 17.12 -29.42 20.71
N LEU A 249 16.14 -29.10 19.85
CA LEU A 249 16.11 -29.64 18.49
C LEU A 249 17.36 -29.24 17.69
N ALA A 250 17.78 -27.99 17.79
CA ALA A 250 18.98 -27.50 17.12
C ALA A 250 20.25 -28.17 17.65
N ALA A 251 20.35 -28.42 18.95
CA ALA A 251 21.49 -29.14 19.55
C ALA A 251 21.56 -30.58 19.03
N ILE A 252 20.43 -31.27 18.93
CA ILE A 252 20.37 -32.64 18.36
C ILE A 252 20.83 -32.64 16.89
N GLN A 253 20.37 -31.69 16.10
CA GLN A 253 20.74 -31.56 14.68
C GLN A 253 22.24 -31.23 14.51
N GLN A 254 22.77 -30.38 15.34
CA GLN A 254 24.20 -30.01 15.34
C GLN A 254 25.07 -31.23 15.66
N ASP A 255 24.73 -31.98 16.73
CA ASP A 255 25.45 -33.20 17.11
C ASP A 255 25.37 -34.25 15.99
N GLN A 256 24.18 -34.46 15.39
CA GLN A 256 24.02 -35.35 14.25
C GLN A 256 24.90 -34.97 13.06
N ALA A 257 24.91 -33.66 12.70
CA ALA A 257 25.73 -33.17 11.60
C ALA A 257 27.24 -33.38 11.86
N GLN A 258 27.69 -33.16 13.09
CA GLN A 258 29.05 -33.38 13.48
C GLN A 258 29.44 -34.90 13.35
N LYS A 259 28.60 -35.79 13.88
CA LYS A 259 28.83 -37.22 13.79
C LYS A 259 28.80 -37.73 12.33
N GLN A 260 28.01 -37.12 11.49
CA GLN A 260 27.95 -37.44 10.06
C GLN A 260 29.22 -37.00 9.33
N GLN A 261 29.84 -35.88 9.73
CA GLN A 261 31.13 -35.43 9.20
C GLN A 261 32.27 -36.36 9.68
N GLU A 262 32.28 -36.78 10.95
CA GLU A 262 33.22 -37.75 11.47
C GLU A 262 33.15 -39.10 10.73
N LEU A 263 31.93 -39.62 10.49
CA LEU A 263 31.69 -40.83 9.73
C LEU A 263 32.21 -40.70 8.29
N GLN A 264 31.97 -39.60 7.61
CA GLN A 264 32.49 -39.36 6.26
C GLN A 264 34.01 -39.31 6.22
N ALA A 265 34.66 -38.70 7.19
CA ALA A 265 36.12 -38.62 7.29
C ALA A 265 36.75 -40.04 7.48
N ILE A 266 36.18 -40.83 8.40
CA ILE A 266 36.67 -42.21 8.65
C ILE A 266 36.43 -43.12 7.44
N THR A 267 35.27 -43.00 6.79
CA THR A 267 34.96 -43.76 5.58
C THR A 267 35.92 -43.44 4.44
N ALA A 268 36.28 -42.17 4.25
CA ALA A 268 37.25 -41.76 3.23
C ALA A 268 38.67 -42.30 3.56
N ASP A 269 39.10 -42.28 4.82
CA ASP A 269 40.39 -42.86 5.25
C ASP A 269 40.40 -44.37 5.10
N GLN A 270 39.27 -45.04 5.40
CA GLN A 270 39.11 -46.49 5.21
C GLN A 270 39.22 -46.89 3.72
N GLN A 271 38.64 -46.11 2.80
CA GLN A 271 38.82 -46.36 1.35
C GLN A 271 40.28 -46.26 0.95
N ARG A 272 41.03 -45.30 1.46
CA ARG A 272 42.49 -45.16 1.25
C ARG A 272 43.25 -46.35 1.82
N LEU A 273 42.92 -46.79 3.03
CA LEU A 273 43.56 -47.98 3.61
C LEU A 273 43.30 -49.24 2.81
N ARG A 274 42.07 -49.41 2.33
CA ARG A 274 41.65 -50.56 1.50
C ARG A 274 42.40 -50.59 0.15
N ALA A 275 42.63 -49.44 -0.47
CA ALA A 275 43.44 -49.32 -1.68
C ALA A 275 44.90 -49.67 -1.41
N ASN A 276 45.50 -49.18 -0.32
CA ASN A 276 46.87 -49.49 0.04
C ASN A 276 47.09 -50.95 0.40
N LEU A 277 46.18 -51.59 1.14
CA LEU A 277 46.24 -53.01 1.46
C LEU A 277 46.20 -53.91 0.24
N LYS A 278 45.47 -53.51 -0.84
CA LYS A 278 45.35 -54.25 -2.08
C LYS A 278 46.69 -54.31 -2.87
N GLU A 279 47.51 -53.26 -2.75
CA GLU A 279 48.78 -53.11 -3.48
C GLU A 279 49.99 -53.60 -2.69
N MET A 280 49.85 -53.92 -1.40
CA MET A 280 50.93 -54.21 -0.49
C MET A 280 51.07 -55.72 -0.25
N PRO A 281 52.32 -56.29 -0.20
CA PRO A 281 52.55 -57.67 0.14
C PRO A 281 52.10 -57.96 1.60
N GLU A 282 51.44 -59.10 1.83
CA GLU A 282 50.95 -59.52 3.13
C GLU A 282 52.07 -59.74 4.16
N SER A 283 53.29 -60.04 3.69
CA SER A 283 54.49 -60.15 4.55
C SER A 283 55.05 -58.86 5.09
N ALA A 284 54.61 -57.70 4.60
CA ALA A 284 55.12 -56.41 5.04
C ALA A 284 54.67 -56.10 6.50
N ALA A 285 55.56 -55.62 7.33
CA ALA A 285 55.22 -55.20 8.70
C ALA A 285 54.16 -54.11 8.77
N THR A 286 54.08 -53.27 7.74
CA THR A 286 53.04 -52.23 7.57
C THR A 286 51.64 -52.79 7.24
N TYR A 287 51.53 -53.96 6.63
CA TYR A 287 50.28 -54.65 6.34
C TYR A 287 49.48 -54.94 7.61
N LYS A 288 50.12 -55.56 8.61
CA LYS A 288 49.47 -55.84 9.91
C LYS A 288 48.98 -54.57 10.60
N ARG A 289 49.76 -53.49 10.52
CA ARG A 289 49.37 -52.19 11.12
C ARG A 289 48.15 -51.57 10.40
N TYR A 290 48.06 -51.69 9.09
CA TYR A 290 46.93 -51.19 8.32
C TYR A 290 45.68 -52.01 8.59
N LEU A 291 45.81 -53.31 8.71
CA LEU A 291 44.69 -54.22 9.03
C LEU A 291 44.12 -53.87 10.43
N ALA A 292 44.99 -53.77 11.45
CA ALA A 292 44.55 -53.37 12.80
C ALA A 292 43.86 -51.97 12.83
N LYS A 293 44.33 -51.02 12.01
CA LYS A 293 43.68 -49.70 11.88
C LYS A 293 42.33 -49.82 11.19
N PHE A 294 42.21 -50.71 10.16
CA PHE A 294 40.95 -50.94 9.46
C PHE A 294 39.89 -51.53 10.41
N ASP A 295 40.24 -52.54 11.20
CA ASP A 295 39.33 -53.14 12.20
C ASP A 295 38.89 -52.12 13.26
N SER A 296 39.80 -51.27 13.72
CA SER A 296 39.48 -50.20 14.68
C SER A 296 38.50 -49.17 14.05
N GLN A 297 38.72 -48.77 12.82
CA GLN A 297 37.84 -47.87 12.10
C GLN A 297 36.46 -48.46 11.84
N GLU A 298 36.35 -49.76 11.53
CA GLU A 298 35.09 -50.50 11.35
C GLU A 298 34.24 -50.37 12.63
N THR A 299 34.84 -50.67 13.77
CA THR A 299 34.19 -50.54 15.08
C THR A 299 33.74 -49.12 15.37
N GLU A 300 34.51 -48.12 14.94
CA GLU A 300 34.18 -46.69 15.13
C GLU A 300 33.04 -46.28 14.20
N ILE A 301 33.02 -46.75 12.95
CA ILE A 301 31.92 -46.55 11.99
C ILE A 301 30.61 -47.11 12.54
N GLU A 302 30.61 -48.32 13.09
CA GLU A 302 29.41 -48.93 13.67
C GLU A 302 28.88 -48.08 14.82
N LYS A 303 29.74 -47.61 15.75
CA LYS A 303 29.35 -46.73 16.85
C LYS A 303 28.78 -45.40 16.37
N LEU A 304 29.40 -44.80 15.36
CA LEU A 304 28.90 -43.54 14.79
C LEU A 304 27.54 -43.72 14.12
N GLN A 305 27.33 -44.83 13.40
CA GLN A 305 26.04 -45.16 12.76
C GLN A 305 24.93 -45.34 13.81
N GLU A 306 25.21 -46.07 14.88
CA GLU A 306 24.26 -46.22 16.01
C GLU A 306 23.95 -44.89 16.66
N HIS A 307 24.96 -44.03 16.90
CA HIS A 307 24.76 -42.72 17.47
C HIS A 307 23.90 -41.84 16.55
N ILE A 308 24.17 -41.78 15.24
CA ILE A 308 23.39 -41.02 14.25
C ILE A 308 21.95 -41.50 14.27
N LYS A 309 21.71 -42.84 14.26
CA LYS A 309 20.36 -43.39 14.33
C LYS A 309 19.61 -43.01 15.60
N ALA A 310 20.30 -43.05 16.73
CA ALA A 310 19.73 -42.63 18.03
C ALA A 310 19.36 -41.11 18.00
N ARG A 311 20.21 -40.27 17.41
CA ARG A 311 19.92 -38.84 17.24
C ARG A 311 18.75 -38.57 16.30
N GLN A 312 18.62 -39.32 15.21
CA GLN A 312 17.47 -39.25 14.29
C GLN A 312 16.15 -39.54 15.03
N ASN A 313 16.15 -40.61 15.84
CA ASN A 313 14.98 -40.96 16.64
C ASN A 313 14.65 -39.84 17.68
N ALA A 314 15.67 -39.32 18.37
CA ALA A 314 15.50 -38.24 19.30
C ALA A 314 14.98 -36.94 18.64
N GLU A 315 15.44 -36.62 17.43
CA GLU A 315 14.93 -35.51 16.64
C GLU A 315 13.43 -35.67 16.32
N GLN A 316 13.04 -36.85 15.82
CA GLN A 316 11.63 -37.13 15.53
C GLN A 316 10.75 -37.06 16.76
N GLN A 317 11.24 -37.60 17.89
CA GLN A 317 10.51 -37.50 19.15
C GLN A 317 10.35 -36.06 19.61
N GLN A 318 11.41 -35.26 19.57
CA GLN A 318 11.38 -33.85 19.97
C GLN A 318 10.42 -33.02 19.08
N ARG A 319 10.37 -33.32 17.76
CA ARG A 319 9.41 -32.69 16.84
C ARG A 319 7.96 -33.03 17.21
N ARG A 320 7.67 -34.30 17.49
CA ARG A 320 6.32 -34.75 17.91
C ARG A 320 5.91 -34.14 19.25
N GLU A 321 6.82 -34.06 20.20
CA GLU A 321 6.55 -33.41 21.51
C GLU A 321 6.20 -31.94 21.32
N MET A 322 6.95 -31.22 20.46
CA MET A 322 6.68 -29.81 20.16
C MET A 322 5.34 -29.62 19.45
N GLU A 323 5.02 -30.47 18.43
CA GLU A 323 3.72 -30.41 17.76
C GLU A 323 2.56 -30.68 18.71
N ASN A 324 2.67 -31.68 19.58
CA ASN A 324 1.65 -32.00 20.57
C ASN A 324 1.47 -30.89 21.57
N TYR A 325 2.56 -30.27 22.02
CA TYR A 325 2.50 -29.11 22.90
C TYR A 325 1.77 -27.94 22.22
N LEU A 326 2.12 -27.60 20.98
CA LEU A 326 1.48 -26.51 20.23
C LEU A 326 -0.02 -26.78 19.95
N LYS A 327 -0.41 -28.05 19.70
CA LYS A 327 -1.83 -28.44 19.52
C LYS A 327 -2.66 -28.27 20.78
N GLN A 328 -2.06 -28.40 21.97
CA GLN A 328 -2.77 -28.24 23.23
C GLN A 328 -2.82 -26.80 23.71
N LEU A 329 -2.07 -25.88 23.08
CA LEU A 329 -2.09 -24.48 23.47
C LEU A 329 -3.39 -23.81 23.02
N ASP A 330 -3.98 -23.01 23.95
CA ASP A 330 -5.01 -22.03 23.67
C ASP A 330 -4.63 -20.75 24.42
N VAL A 331 -3.82 -19.92 23.81
CA VAL A 331 -3.25 -18.70 24.41
C VAL A 331 -3.32 -17.54 23.45
N GLU A 332 -3.66 -16.37 23.96
CA GLU A 332 -3.72 -15.12 23.22
C GLU A 332 -3.10 -13.99 24.05
N GLY A 333 -2.39 -13.09 23.39
CA GLY A 333 -1.79 -11.94 24.08
C GLY A 333 -1.27 -10.89 23.11
N GLU A 334 -1.23 -9.65 23.58
CA GLU A 334 -0.66 -8.52 22.84
C GLU A 334 0.83 -8.41 23.16
N ILE A 335 1.64 -8.28 22.12
CA ILE A 335 3.07 -8.02 22.23
C ILE A 335 3.36 -6.62 21.70
N VAL A 336 4.07 -5.82 22.48
CA VAL A 336 4.59 -4.51 22.07
C VAL A 336 6.07 -4.70 21.76
N SER A 337 6.37 -4.87 20.49
CA SER A 337 7.77 -4.93 20.01
C SER A 337 7.87 -4.16 18.68
N THR A 338 9.09 -3.84 18.31
CA THR A 338 9.38 -3.55 16.89
C THR A 338 9.18 -4.84 16.12
N PRO A 339 8.31 -4.88 15.08
CA PRO A 339 8.21 -6.06 14.23
C PRO A 339 9.60 -6.38 13.66
N PRO A 340 9.91 -7.67 13.42
CA PRO A 340 11.09 -8.02 12.65
C PRO A 340 11.01 -7.25 11.33
N ASP A 341 12.13 -6.70 10.88
CA ASP A 341 12.22 -5.98 9.63
C ASP A 341 11.53 -6.81 8.55
N ALA A 342 10.41 -6.31 8.03
CA ALA A 342 9.79 -6.91 6.86
C ALA A 342 10.87 -6.91 5.77
N PRO A 343 11.05 -8.02 5.03
CA PRO A 343 12.06 -8.07 3.98
C PRO A 343 11.86 -6.83 3.11
N GLU A 344 12.89 -6.02 3.00
CA GLU A 344 12.92 -4.85 2.14
C GLU A 344 12.43 -5.30 0.76
N SER A 345 11.26 -4.82 0.37
CA SER A 345 10.85 -4.94 -1.02
C SER A 345 11.89 -4.20 -1.82
N VAL A 346 12.72 -4.94 -2.55
CA VAL A 346 13.72 -4.42 -3.48
C VAL A 346 12.96 -3.56 -4.49
N THR A 347 12.95 -2.26 -4.24
CA THR A 347 12.63 -1.27 -5.26
C THR A 347 13.98 -0.76 -5.74
N ASP A 348 14.31 -1.09 -6.99
CA ASP A 348 15.43 -0.49 -7.72
C ASP A 348 15.19 1.03 -7.78
N GLY A 349 15.83 1.75 -6.87
CA GLY A 349 15.92 3.20 -6.81
C GLY A 349 17.16 3.61 -6.02
N PRO A 350 17.80 4.72 -6.34
CA PRO A 350 19.08 5.12 -5.74
C PRO A 350 18.94 5.31 -4.21
N PRO A 351 20.01 5.09 -3.42
CA PRO A 351 19.97 5.00 -1.96
C PRO A 351 19.46 6.29 -1.34
N SER A 352 18.34 6.19 -0.61
CA SER A 352 17.78 7.28 0.18
C SER A 352 18.51 7.41 1.52
N ALA A 353 18.83 8.65 1.86
CA ALA A 353 19.44 9.10 3.11
C ALA A 353 18.64 8.68 4.38
N PRO A 354 19.26 8.69 5.58
CA PRO A 354 18.72 8.12 6.80
C PRO A 354 17.43 8.79 7.28
N SER A 355 16.56 8.00 7.90
CA SER A 355 15.26 8.36 8.45
C SER A 355 15.31 9.56 9.40
N THR A 356 15.05 10.73 8.87
CA THR A 356 14.75 11.93 9.65
C THR A 356 13.23 12.00 9.87
N SER A 357 12.81 12.24 11.11
CA SER A 357 11.48 12.71 11.46
C SER A 357 11.03 13.74 10.43
N VAL A 358 9.79 13.61 9.90
CA VAL A 358 9.23 14.58 8.95
C VAL A 358 9.11 15.92 9.67
N SER A 359 10.19 16.67 9.71
CA SER A 359 10.18 18.08 10.13
C SER A 359 9.43 18.86 9.05
N ILE A 360 8.46 19.64 9.48
CA ILE A 360 7.74 20.59 8.62
C ILE A 360 8.73 21.73 8.32
N PRO A 361 9.10 21.97 7.05
CA PRO A 361 9.98 23.09 6.74
C PRO A 361 9.35 24.43 7.16
N ASP A 362 10.13 25.37 7.61
CA ASP A 362 9.68 26.71 7.95
C ASP A 362 8.90 27.35 6.78
N GLY A 363 7.73 27.92 7.07
CA GLY A 363 6.85 28.54 6.06
C GLY A 363 5.73 27.67 5.52
N TRP A 364 5.54 26.45 6.03
CA TRP A 364 4.42 25.59 5.65
C TRP A 364 3.26 25.65 6.66
N THR A 365 2.04 25.75 6.15
CA THR A 365 0.82 25.69 6.98
C THR A 365 0.20 24.30 6.89
N VAL A 366 0.01 23.64 8.04
CA VAL A 366 -0.69 22.34 8.14
C VAL A 366 -2.14 22.61 8.54
N TYR A 367 -3.08 22.15 7.73
CA TYR A 367 -4.50 22.31 8.00
C TYR A 367 -5.09 21.05 8.66
N SER A 368 -5.85 21.27 9.74
CA SER A 368 -6.58 20.25 10.51
C SER A 368 -8.09 20.55 10.59
N GLY A 369 -8.67 21.05 9.50
CA GLY A 369 -10.12 21.33 9.38
C GLY A 369 -10.43 22.76 8.93
N LEU A 370 -11.47 22.91 8.10
CA LEU A 370 -11.99 24.18 7.62
C LEU A 370 -13.29 24.54 8.33
N LYS A 371 -13.44 25.80 8.74
CA LYS A 371 -14.68 26.30 9.36
C LYS A 371 -15.63 27.04 8.40
N ASN A 372 -15.16 27.50 7.23
CA ASN A 372 -15.99 28.25 6.28
C ASN A 372 -15.76 27.83 4.83
N PRO A 373 -16.81 27.44 4.08
CA PRO A 373 -16.68 27.12 2.65
C PRO A 373 -16.48 28.40 1.82
N PRO A 374 -15.80 28.32 0.66
CA PRO A 374 -15.63 29.44 -0.25
C PRO A 374 -16.97 29.86 -0.88
N GLN A 375 -17.14 31.17 -1.12
CA GLN A 375 -18.34 31.71 -1.77
C GLN A 375 -18.36 31.33 -3.27
N PRO A 376 -19.53 30.99 -3.85
CA PRO A 376 -19.66 30.68 -5.26
C PRO A 376 -19.38 31.90 -6.14
N THR A 377 -18.55 31.71 -7.16
CA THR A 377 -18.23 32.74 -8.17
C THR A 377 -19.03 32.50 -9.44
N PRO A 378 -19.63 33.53 -10.09
CA PRO A 378 -20.32 33.32 -11.34
C PRO A 378 -19.35 32.99 -12.49
N VAL A 379 -19.60 31.90 -13.19
CA VAL A 379 -18.83 31.45 -14.35
C VAL A 379 -19.77 31.30 -15.53
N ARG A 380 -19.36 31.76 -16.72
CA ARG A 380 -20.13 31.63 -17.94
C ARG A 380 -19.70 30.37 -18.70
N VAL A 381 -20.65 29.50 -18.93
CA VAL A 381 -20.44 28.25 -19.65
C VAL A 381 -21.26 28.26 -20.94
N HIS A 382 -20.63 27.94 -22.07
CA HIS A 382 -21.28 27.70 -23.32
C HIS A 382 -21.21 26.21 -23.66
N GLY A 383 -22.35 25.58 -23.85
CA GLY A 383 -22.47 24.20 -24.29
C GLY A 383 -22.86 24.12 -25.77
N GLY A 384 -22.25 23.23 -26.53
CA GLY A 384 -22.57 22.96 -27.92
C GLY A 384 -22.68 21.47 -28.19
N ILE A 385 -23.46 21.07 -29.18
CA ILE A 385 -23.53 19.71 -29.71
C ILE A 385 -22.49 19.58 -30.82
N GLY A 386 -21.54 18.66 -30.61
CA GLY A 386 -20.66 18.21 -31.70
C GLY A 386 -21.25 16.98 -32.39
N PRO A 387 -20.75 16.61 -33.56
CA PRO A 387 -21.22 15.46 -34.32
C PRO A 387 -20.95 14.15 -33.62
#